data_c80c9eef7718b8469b4720c9938fcc52
#
_entry.id   c80c9eef7718b8469b4720c9938fcc52
#
_cell.length_a   1.000
_cell.length_b   1.000
_cell.length_c   1.000
_cell.angle_alpha   90.00
_cell.angle_beta   90.00
_cell.angle_gamma   90.00
#
_symmetry.space_group_name_H-M   'P 1'
#
loop_
_entity.id
_entity.type
_entity.pdbx_description
1 polymer ?
#
loop_
_entity_poly.entity_id
_entity_poly.type
_entity_poly.pdbx_seq_one_letter_code
_entity_poly.pdbx_strand_id
1 'polypeptide(L)'
;DVYKRQSEEFDLLCAITAQECSSSYQGALAVITTACNRAESSRWAKNGSDPLSQYKAPGQFCYSIDSYWKRRLNGNYSSVVAQAVTDALKGKRNHNYLSFRSAGYASGEYIGGNVYFNAK
;
A
#
# COMPACT_ATOMS: atom_id res chain seq x y z
N ASP A 1 1.33 23.75 -7.29
CA ASP A 1 2.33 23.45 -8.30
C ASP A 1 2.62 21.93 -8.33
N VAL A 2 3.39 21.51 -9.31
CA VAL A 2 3.66 20.08 -9.54
C VAL A 2 4.41 19.45 -8.38
N TYR A 3 5.43 20.12 -7.85
CA TYR A 3 6.24 19.57 -6.75
C TYR A 3 5.44 19.44 -5.46
N LYS A 4 4.61 20.41 -5.17
CA LYS A 4 3.75 20.37 -3.97
C LYS A 4 2.77 19.19 -4.07
N ARG A 5 2.14 19.01 -5.22
CA ARG A 5 1.19 17.91 -5.43
C ARG A 5 1.87 16.54 -5.32
N GLN A 6 3.07 16.39 -5.92
CA GLN A 6 3.82 15.13 -5.83
C GLN A 6 4.23 14.84 -4.38
N SER A 7 4.64 15.85 -3.64
CA SER A 7 4.99 15.70 -2.22
C SER A 7 3.78 15.30 -1.37
N GLU A 8 2.63 15.89 -1.64
CA GLU A 8 1.39 15.55 -0.94
C GLU A 8 0.93 14.12 -1.27
N GLU A 9 1.05 13.71 -2.53
CA GLU A 9 0.72 12.35 -2.95
C GLU A 9 1.64 11.31 -2.32
N PHE A 10 2.94 11.60 -2.26
CA PHE A 10 3.92 10.74 -1.60
C PHE A 10 3.61 10.58 -0.11
N ASP A 11 3.33 11.69 0.56
CA ASP A 11 2.97 11.67 1.98
C ASP A 11 1.71 10.83 2.22
N LEU A 12 0.72 10.97 1.37
CA LEU A 12 -0.51 10.19 1.46
C LEU A 12 -0.25 8.70 1.24
N LEU A 13 0.57 8.35 0.24
CA LEU A 13 0.97 6.94 0.02
C LEU A 13 1.63 6.36 1.26
N CYS A 14 2.55 7.13 1.87
CA CYS A 14 3.25 6.69 3.08
C CYS A 14 2.30 6.53 4.26
N ALA A 15 1.38 7.47 4.44
CA ALA A 15 0.42 7.44 5.54
C ALA A 15 -0.49 6.20 5.45
N ILE A 16 -1.02 5.91 4.27
CA ILE A 16 -1.88 4.74 4.07
C ILE A 16 -1.08 3.46 4.25
N THR A 17 0.12 3.38 3.66
CA THR A 17 0.99 2.22 3.79
C THR A 17 1.32 1.94 5.26
N ALA A 18 1.69 2.99 6.00
CA ALA A 18 2.03 2.86 7.43
C ALA A 18 0.84 2.40 8.27
N GLN A 19 -0.37 2.84 7.93
CA GLN A 19 -1.58 2.42 8.64
C GLN A 19 -1.86 0.92 8.41
N GLU A 20 -1.55 0.41 7.22
CA GLU A 20 -1.72 -1.01 6.92
C GLU A 20 -0.60 -1.87 7.51
N CYS A 21 0.64 -1.39 7.50
CA CYS A 21 1.79 -2.06 8.11
C CYS A 21 2.93 -1.08 8.33
N SER A 22 3.29 -0.84 9.58
CA SER A 22 4.40 0.06 9.96
C SER A 22 5.58 -0.67 10.63
N SER A 23 5.49 -1.99 10.80
CA SER A 23 6.42 -2.74 11.65
C SER A 23 7.77 -3.03 11.01
N SER A 24 7.85 -3.06 9.68
CA SER A 24 9.09 -3.41 8.98
C SER A 24 9.10 -2.89 7.56
N TYR A 25 10.29 -2.79 7.00
CA TYR A 25 10.47 -2.43 5.60
C TYR A 25 9.77 -3.43 4.66
N GLN A 26 9.98 -4.73 4.89
CA GLN A 26 9.37 -5.75 4.03
C GLN A 26 7.85 -5.75 4.13
N GLY A 27 7.31 -5.51 5.33
CA GLY A 27 5.87 -5.40 5.52
C GLY A 27 5.28 -4.20 4.80
N ALA A 28 5.91 -3.04 4.93
CA ALA A 28 5.47 -1.82 4.23
C ALA A 28 5.59 -1.99 2.71
N LEU A 29 6.68 -2.57 2.24
CA LEU A 29 6.87 -2.84 0.81
C LEU A 29 5.79 -3.80 0.29
N ALA A 30 5.44 -4.82 1.07
CA ALA A 30 4.41 -5.78 0.66
C ALA A 30 3.04 -5.12 0.49
N VAL A 31 2.69 -4.18 1.36
CA VAL A 31 1.43 -3.43 1.26
C VAL A 31 1.37 -2.65 -0.05
N ILE A 32 2.36 -1.81 -0.31
CA ILE A 32 2.34 -0.99 -1.54
C ILE A 32 2.57 -1.84 -2.79
N THR A 33 3.31 -2.95 -2.69
CA THR A 33 3.44 -3.90 -3.79
C THR A 33 2.07 -4.41 -4.25
N THR A 34 1.16 -4.69 -3.30
CA THR A 34 -0.20 -5.12 -3.63
C THR A 34 -0.93 -4.08 -4.48
N ALA A 35 -0.85 -2.80 -4.08
CA ALA A 35 -1.47 -1.71 -4.84
C ALA A 35 -0.86 -1.57 -6.24
N CYS A 36 0.46 -1.69 -6.35
CA CYS A 36 1.14 -1.64 -7.65
C CYS A 36 0.74 -2.82 -8.54
N ASN A 37 0.67 -4.03 -7.97
CA ASN A 37 0.25 -5.22 -8.71
C ASN A 37 -1.18 -5.07 -9.22
N ARG A 38 -2.09 -4.52 -8.39
CA ARG A 38 -3.47 -4.26 -8.80
C ARG A 38 -3.54 -3.25 -9.94
N ALA A 39 -2.73 -2.19 -9.88
CA ALA A 39 -2.70 -1.18 -10.95
C ALA A 39 -2.28 -1.78 -12.29
N GLU A 40 -1.47 -2.83 -12.26
CA GLU A 40 -0.97 -3.52 -13.45
C GLU A 40 -1.84 -4.73 -13.86
N SER A 41 -2.85 -5.07 -13.06
CA SER A 41 -3.71 -6.23 -13.30
C SER A 41 -4.96 -5.83 -14.09
N SER A 42 -5.29 -6.58 -15.14
CA SER A 42 -6.50 -6.34 -15.92
C SER A 42 -7.78 -6.40 -15.06
N ARG A 43 -7.77 -7.20 -14.01
CA ARG A 43 -8.92 -7.34 -13.11
C ARG A 43 -9.16 -6.08 -12.27
N TRP A 44 -8.08 -5.39 -11.86
CA TRP A 44 -8.15 -4.28 -10.91
C TRP A 44 -7.87 -2.91 -11.54
N ALA A 45 -7.35 -2.87 -12.78
CA ALA A 45 -6.95 -1.61 -13.42
C ALA A 45 -8.11 -0.62 -13.59
N LYS A 46 -9.35 -1.08 -13.54
CA LYS A 46 -10.53 -0.22 -13.56
C LYS A 46 -10.58 0.77 -12.39
N ASN A 47 -9.89 0.46 -11.28
CA ASN A 47 -9.80 1.34 -10.11
C ASN A 47 -8.66 2.35 -10.23
N GLY A 48 -7.87 2.28 -11.29
CA GLY A 48 -6.79 3.22 -11.54
C GLY A 48 -5.50 2.52 -11.93
N SER A 49 -4.64 3.25 -12.64
CA SER A 49 -3.39 2.74 -13.20
C SER A 49 -2.16 3.01 -12.33
N ASP A 50 -2.35 3.49 -11.11
CA ASP A 50 -1.28 3.81 -10.17
C ASP A 50 -1.66 3.36 -8.75
N PRO A 51 -0.67 3.18 -7.86
CA PRO A 51 -0.94 2.67 -6.51
C PRO A 51 -1.84 3.57 -5.67
N LEU A 52 -1.76 4.89 -5.82
CA LEU A 52 -2.61 5.79 -5.03
C LEU A 52 -4.09 5.63 -5.40
N SER A 53 -4.39 5.52 -6.68
CA SER A 53 -5.75 5.27 -7.15
C SER A 53 -6.29 3.95 -6.59
N GLN A 54 -5.45 2.91 -6.55
CA GLN A 54 -5.83 1.62 -5.97
C GLN A 54 -6.09 1.76 -4.47
N TYR A 55 -5.26 2.51 -3.75
CA TYR A 55 -5.45 2.77 -2.32
C TYR A 55 -6.78 3.47 -2.04
N LYS A 56 -7.19 4.38 -2.91
CA LYS A 56 -8.43 5.16 -2.75
C LYS A 56 -9.69 4.41 -3.16
N ALA A 57 -9.57 3.26 -3.82
CA ALA A 57 -10.72 2.51 -4.30
C ALA A 57 -11.62 2.08 -3.14
N PRO A 58 -12.95 2.25 -3.25
CA PRO A 58 -13.87 1.96 -2.16
C PRO A 58 -13.75 0.52 -1.65
N GLY A 59 -13.65 0.37 -0.33
CA GLY A 59 -13.70 -0.93 0.33
C GLY A 59 -12.44 -1.78 0.23
N GLN A 60 -11.33 -1.26 -0.31
CA GLN A 60 -10.14 -2.07 -0.58
C GLN A 60 -9.01 -1.88 0.43
N PHE A 61 -8.67 -0.65 0.74
CA PHE A 61 -7.62 -0.33 1.71
C PHE A 61 -8.18 0.57 2.80
N CYS A 62 -7.39 0.83 3.82
CA CYS A 62 -7.84 1.61 4.98
C CYS A 62 -8.35 3.01 4.63
N TYR A 63 -7.92 3.57 3.50
CA TYR A 63 -8.31 4.93 3.07
C TYR A 63 -9.82 5.14 3.07
N SER A 64 -10.59 4.18 2.54
CA SER A 64 -12.04 4.32 2.43
C SER A 64 -12.80 3.70 3.60
N ILE A 65 -12.11 2.96 4.48
CA ILE A 65 -12.76 2.21 5.56
C ILE A 65 -12.83 3.03 6.85
N ASP A 66 -11.76 3.76 7.15
CA ASP A 66 -11.69 4.58 8.36
C ASP A 66 -10.89 5.86 8.09
N SER A 67 -10.53 6.57 9.15
CA SER A 67 -9.76 7.81 9.05
C SER A 67 -8.46 7.80 9.84
N TYR A 68 -8.04 6.64 10.35
CA TYR A 68 -6.84 6.56 11.19
C TYR A 68 -5.56 6.92 10.44
N TRP A 69 -5.50 6.66 9.12
CA TRP A 69 -4.35 7.02 8.28
C TRP A 69 -4.09 8.53 8.31
N LYS A 70 -5.10 9.37 8.58
CA LYS A 70 -4.95 10.82 8.63
C LYS A 70 -3.96 11.27 9.70
N ARG A 71 -3.83 10.51 10.78
CA ARG A 71 -2.88 10.82 11.87
C ARG A 71 -1.43 10.62 11.43
N ARG A 72 -1.22 9.94 10.34
CA ARG A 72 0.12 9.64 9.80
C ARG A 72 0.54 10.61 8.70
N LEU A 73 -0.32 11.54 8.31
CA LEU A 73 0.03 12.59 7.34
C LEU A 73 1.11 13.52 7.92
N ASN A 74 1.77 14.26 7.04
CA ASN A 74 2.82 15.22 7.40
C ASN A 74 4.05 14.53 8.00
N GLY A 75 4.42 13.39 7.44
CA GLY A 75 5.63 12.68 7.79
C GLY A 75 5.55 11.83 9.05
N ASN A 76 4.36 11.58 9.59
CA ASN A 76 4.19 10.80 10.81
C ASN A 76 4.26 9.28 10.56
N TYR A 77 5.35 8.84 9.99
CA TYR A 77 5.66 7.44 9.70
C TYR A 77 7.17 7.24 9.73
N SER A 78 7.59 5.98 9.86
CA SER A 78 9.01 5.69 9.97
C SER A 78 9.73 5.84 8.63
N SER A 79 11.05 5.97 8.70
CA SER A 79 11.89 6.04 7.50
C SER A 79 11.81 4.75 6.67
N VAL A 80 11.56 3.59 7.32
CA VAL A 80 11.44 2.33 6.56
C VAL A 80 10.18 2.33 5.68
N VAL A 81 9.09 2.94 6.14
CA VAL A 81 7.88 3.10 5.32
C VAL A 81 8.16 4.01 4.13
N ALA A 82 8.76 5.17 4.37
CA ALA A 82 9.10 6.11 3.30
C ALA A 82 10.05 5.47 2.28
N GLN A 83 11.02 4.69 2.75
CA GLN A 83 11.96 3.99 1.86
C GLN A 83 11.24 2.93 1.02
N ALA A 84 10.32 2.17 1.63
CA ALA A 84 9.56 1.15 0.92
C ALA A 84 8.69 1.76 -0.18
N VAL A 85 8.02 2.87 0.11
CA VAL A 85 7.19 3.57 -0.88
C VAL A 85 8.07 4.12 -2.01
N THR A 86 9.20 4.74 -1.67
CA THR A 86 10.17 5.23 -2.67
C THR A 86 10.62 4.10 -3.59
N ASP A 87 11.00 2.97 -3.01
CA ASP A 87 11.50 1.82 -3.78
C ASP A 87 10.41 1.24 -4.68
N ALA A 88 9.18 1.14 -4.18
CA ALA A 88 8.05 0.65 -4.97
C ALA A 88 7.74 1.55 -6.17
N LEU A 89 7.82 2.87 -5.98
CA LEU A 89 7.62 3.83 -7.06
C LEU A 89 8.71 3.74 -8.13
N LYS A 90 9.88 3.19 -7.78
CA LYS A 90 10.98 2.92 -8.70
C LYS A 90 10.88 1.53 -9.34
N GLY A 91 9.86 0.75 -9.00
CA GLY A 91 9.61 -0.55 -9.59
C GLY A 91 9.87 -1.76 -8.71
N LYS A 92 10.29 -1.56 -7.45
CA LYS A 92 10.56 -2.70 -6.56
C LYS A 92 9.26 -3.37 -6.10
N ARG A 93 9.27 -4.70 -6.06
CA ARG A 93 8.16 -5.55 -5.63
C ARG A 93 8.72 -6.70 -4.80
N ASN A 94 8.01 -7.14 -3.77
CA ASN A 94 8.45 -8.30 -2.99
C ASN A 94 7.45 -9.46 -3.02
N HIS A 95 6.41 -9.37 -3.84
CA HIS A 95 5.50 -10.50 -4.10
C HIS A 95 4.68 -10.21 -5.37
N ASN A 96 3.92 -11.22 -5.82
CA ASN A 96 3.08 -11.12 -7.02
C ASN A 96 1.58 -11.25 -6.70
N TYR A 97 1.20 -11.06 -5.44
CA TYR A 97 -0.19 -11.25 -5.02
C TYR A 97 -1.01 -9.98 -5.18
N LEU A 98 -2.31 -10.14 -5.26
CA LEU A 98 -3.26 -9.05 -5.48
C LEU A 98 -4.09 -8.71 -4.23
N SER A 99 -3.98 -9.51 -3.17
CA SER A 99 -4.79 -9.32 -1.97
C SER A 99 -3.99 -9.63 -0.71
N PHE A 100 -4.42 -9.07 0.41
CA PHE A 100 -3.87 -9.44 1.70
C PHE A 100 -4.92 -9.27 2.80
N ARG A 101 -4.69 -9.95 3.93
CA ARG A 101 -5.45 -9.82 5.17
C ARG A 101 -4.50 -9.93 6.34
N SER A 102 -4.96 -9.51 7.52
CA SER A 102 -4.20 -9.74 8.75
C SER A 102 -3.96 -11.24 8.94
N ALA A 103 -2.82 -11.58 9.53
CA ALA A 103 -2.48 -12.98 9.81
C ALA A 103 -3.57 -13.65 10.64
N GLY A 104 -3.91 -14.89 10.31
CA GLY A 104 -4.95 -15.66 10.97
C GLY A 104 -6.30 -15.66 10.26
N TYR A 105 -6.49 -14.79 9.26
CA TYR A 105 -7.76 -14.69 8.54
C TYR A 105 -7.73 -15.26 7.13
N ALA A 106 -6.56 -15.68 6.66
CA ALA A 106 -6.41 -16.25 5.32
C ALA A 106 -5.18 -17.14 5.28
N SER A 107 -5.11 -18.00 4.25
CA SER A 107 -3.89 -18.77 3.94
C SER A 107 -3.15 -18.09 2.80
N GLY A 108 -1.81 -18.09 2.86
CA GLY A 108 -0.97 -17.47 1.85
C GLY A 108 0.43 -17.22 2.35
N GLU A 109 1.14 -16.28 1.77
CA GLU A 109 2.50 -15.95 2.15
C GLU A 109 2.48 -14.88 3.25
N TYR A 110 3.13 -15.17 4.38
CA TYR A 110 3.21 -14.25 5.51
C TYR A 110 4.35 -13.24 5.29
N ILE A 111 4.01 -11.96 5.33
CA ILE A 111 5.00 -10.87 5.26
C ILE A 111 4.57 -9.75 6.21
N GLY A 112 5.38 -9.48 7.24
CA GLY A 112 5.19 -8.34 8.12
C GLY A 112 3.85 -8.26 8.86
N GLY A 113 3.27 -9.39 9.25
CA GLY A 113 2.02 -9.43 10.00
C GLY A 113 0.77 -9.61 9.15
N ASN A 114 0.91 -9.57 7.83
CA ASN A 114 -0.18 -9.80 6.89
C ASN A 114 0.07 -11.07 6.09
N VAL A 115 -1.01 -11.65 5.57
CA VAL A 115 -0.96 -12.81 4.69
C VAL A 115 -1.39 -12.38 3.30
N TYR A 116 -0.56 -12.67 2.31
CA TYR A 116 -0.75 -12.27 0.91
C TYR A 116 -1.19 -13.46 0.08
N PHE A 117 -2.17 -13.24 -0.80
CA PHE A 117 -2.78 -14.33 -1.57
C PHE A 117 -3.48 -13.76 -2.81
N ASN A 118 -3.87 -14.67 -3.71
CA ASN A 118 -4.74 -14.33 -4.83
C ASN A 118 -6.14 -14.90 -4.56
N ALA A 119 -7.14 -14.04 -4.52
CA ALA A 119 -8.53 -14.47 -4.42
C ALA A 119 -8.95 -15.09 -5.76
N LYS A 120 -9.72 -16.16 -5.68
CA LYS A 120 -10.25 -16.83 -6.88
C LYS A 120 -11.37 -16.03 -7.52
#